data_b69a29509f38c8d25124672b7a96a63f
#
_entry.id   b69a29509f38c8d25124672b7a96a63f
#
_cell.length_a   1.000
_cell.length_b   1.000
_cell.length_c   1.000
_cell.angle_alpha   90.00
_cell.angle_beta   90.00
_cell.angle_gamma   90.00
#
_symmetry.space_group_name_H-M   'P 1'
#
loop_
_entity.id
_entity.type
_entity.pdbx_description
1 polymer ?
#
loop_
_entity_poly.entity_id
_entity_poly.type
_entity_poly.pdbx_seq_one_letter_code
_entity_poly.pdbx_strand_id
1 'polypeptide(L)'
;MPPEDADSRGEDFASESLSKWTPRFVANGIDYNDLTRLDERIGDWSEWCGAFEAVGDERIKLAEDALNRGDELAAGEYLRQASMYFHFGSHVWHVDEDERARVHERTVETFRRAGEYLRPRAKRIEAPYEEFTVPGNLRVPDASSAGREDSPVVVMLPGLDSTKEELSAYDDELHDRGLATLAVDGAGQGE
;
A
#
# COMPACT_ATOMS: atom_id res chain seq x y z
N MET A 1 -16.40 10.48 -38.50
CA MET A 1 -15.39 9.50 -38.07
C MET A 1 -14.67 10.14 -36.92
N PRO A 2 -14.81 9.68 -35.65
CA PRO A 2 -13.99 10.17 -34.57
C PRO A 2 -12.54 9.72 -34.81
N PRO A 3 -11.53 10.45 -34.36
CA PRO A 3 -10.15 10.08 -34.57
C PRO A 3 -9.85 8.78 -33.79
N GLU A 4 -9.35 7.79 -34.49
CA GLU A 4 -8.80 6.52 -33.91
C GLU A 4 -7.61 6.73 -32.96
N ASP A 5 -7.09 7.96 -32.86
CA ASP A 5 -5.87 8.28 -32.13
C ASP A 5 -6.08 8.59 -30.61
N ALA A 6 -7.32 8.57 -30.11
CA ALA A 6 -7.59 8.87 -28.71
C ALA A 6 -7.47 7.62 -27.82
N ASP A 7 -7.84 6.47 -28.37
CA ASP A 7 -7.88 5.17 -27.64
C ASP A 7 -6.46 4.59 -27.43
N SER A 8 -5.61 4.68 -28.46
CA SER A 8 -4.22 4.19 -28.37
C SER A 8 -3.35 4.92 -27.35
N ARG A 9 -3.64 6.20 -27.07
CA ARG A 9 -2.87 6.99 -26.10
C ARG A 9 -3.12 6.59 -24.64
N GLY A 10 -4.32 6.13 -24.33
CA GLY A 10 -4.66 5.64 -23.00
C GLY A 10 -4.03 4.28 -22.70
N GLU A 11 -4.03 3.38 -23.69
CA GLU A 11 -3.38 2.06 -23.63
C GLU A 11 -1.85 2.19 -23.51
N ASP A 12 -1.23 2.99 -24.37
CA ASP A 12 0.21 3.26 -24.33
C ASP A 12 0.63 3.84 -22.96
N PHE A 13 -0.16 4.77 -22.40
CA PHE A 13 0.15 5.40 -21.11
C PHE A 13 0.06 4.42 -19.94
N ALA A 14 -0.92 3.51 -19.93
CA ALA A 14 -1.07 2.50 -18.88
C ALA A 14 0.11 1.52 -18.89
N SER A 15 0.45 0.96 -20.06
CA SER A 15 1.57 0.02 -20.22
C SER A 15 2.92 0.68 -19.92
N GLU A 16 3.16 1.91 -20.38
CA GLU A 16 4.36 2.67 -20.03
C GLU A 16 4.47 2.91 -18.51
N SER A 17 3.34 3.22 -17.86
CA SER A 17 3.30 3.44 -16.40
C SER A 17 3.59 2.16 -15.64
N LEU A 18 2.99 1.02 -16.03
CA LEU A 18 3.31 -0.28 -15.46
C LEU A 18 4.80 -0.59 -15.58
N SER A 19 5.35 -0.47 -16.78
CA SER A 19 6.77 -0.74 -17.05
C SER A 19 7.69 0.16 -16.22
N LYS A 20 7.41 1.46 -16.18
CA LYS A 20 8.22 2.47 -15.48
C LYS A 20 8.20 2.26 -13.97
N TRP A 21 7.05 1.90 -13.39
CA TRP A 21 6.89 1.76 -11.94
C TRP A 21 7.06 0.34 -11.43
N THR A 22 7.25 -0.65 -12.30
CA THR A 22 7.49 -2.05 -11.92
C THR A 22 8.52 -2.20 -10.78
N PRO A 23 9.69 -1.54 -10.79
CA PRO A 23 10.65 -1.68 -9.69
C PRO A 23 10.08 -1.21 -8.35
N ARG A 24 9.30 -0.11 -8.33
CA ARG A 24 8.63 0.40 -7.13
C ARG A 24 7.55 -0.55 -6.66
N PHE A 25 6.75 -1.08 -7.56
CA PHE A 25 5.69 -2.04 -7.23
C PHE A 25 6.25 -3.31 -6.59
N VAL A 26 7.27 -3.90 -7.21
CA VAL A 26 7.93 -5.11 -6.70
C VAL A 26 8.59 -4.86 -5.34
N ALA A 27 9.26 -3.71 -5.16
CA ALA A 27 9.85 -3.34 -3.88
C ALA A 27 8.80 -3.19 -2.76
N ASN A 28 7.56 -2.90 -3.10
CA ASN A 28 6.42 -2.81 -2.17
C ASN A 28 5.62 -4.11 -2.03
N GLY A 29 6.12 -5.23 -2.59
CA GLY A 29 5.53 -6.55 -2.44
C GLY A 29 4.42 -6.89 -3.42
N ILE A 30 4.29 -6.13 -4.52
CA ILE A 30 3.45 -6.51 -5.65
C ILE A 30 4.14 -7.65 -6.41
N ASP A 31 3.41 -8.73 -6.69
CA ASP A 31 3.93 -9.87 -7.43
C ASP A 31 4.18 -9.50 -8.90
N TYR A 32 5.36 -9.83 -9.41
CA TYR A 32 5.72 -9.52 -10.80
C TYR A 32 4.78 -10.20 -11.82
N ASN A 33 4.30 -11.41 -11.52
CA ASN A 33 3.36 -12.09 -12.41
C ASN A 33 1.98 -11.40 -12.43
N ASP A 34 1.59 -10.75 -11.32
CA ASP A 34 0.37 -9.96 -11.30
C ASP A 34 0.52 -8.70 -12.16
N LEU A 35 1.70 -8.07 -12.16
CA LEU A 35 1.96 -6.94 -13.05
C LEU A 35 1.87 -7.32 -14.53
N THR A 36 2.36 -8.50 -14.89
CA THR A 36 2.21 -9.03 -16.25
C THR A 36 0.73 -9.24 -16.62
N ARG A 37 -0.06 -9.80 -15.69
CA ARG A 37 -1.50 -10.00 -15.90
C ARG A 37 -2.27 -8.68 -15.95
N LEU A 38 -1.83 -7.68 -15.20
CA LEU A 38 -2.41 -6.34 -15.22
C LEU A 38 -2.13 -5.65 -16.57
N ASP A 39 -0.91 -5.78 -17.11
CA ASP A 39 -0.54 -5.23 -18.44
C ASP A 39 -1.41 -5.83 -19.56
N GLU A 40 -1.68 -7.14 -19.50
CA GLU A 40 -2.57 -7.81 -20.44
C GLU A 40 -4.07 -7.43 -20.28
N ARG A 41 -4.46 -6.97 -19.09
CA ARG A 41 -5.85 -6.71 -18.70
C ARG A 41 -6.26 -5.26 -18.85
N ILE A 42 -5.33 -4.33 -18.65
CA ILE A 42 -5.59 -2.90 -18.68
C ILE A 42 -5.47 -2.43 -20.14
N GLY A 43 -6.60 -2.25 -20.79
CA GLY A 43 -6.66 -1.73 -22.16
C GLY A 43 -6.66 -0.21 -22.25
N ASP A 44 -6.99 0.48 -21.16
CA ASP A 44 -7.03 1.94 -21.07
C ASP A 44 -6.73 2.44 -19.67
N TRP A 45 -6.17 3.65 -19.54
CA TRP A 45 -5.86 4.26 -18.24
C TRP A 45 -7.06 4.36 -17.30
N SER A 46 -8.27 4.49 -17.81
CA SER A 46 -9.50 4.51 -17.00
C SER A 46 -9.79 3.20 -16.29
N GLU A 47 -9.28 2.08 -16.78
CA GLU A 47 -9.44 0.75 -16.19
C GLU A 47 -8.42 0.44 -15.08
N TRP A 48 -7.38 1.29 -14.95
CA TRP A 48 -6.26 1.08 -14.03
C TRP A 48 -6.71 0.80 -12.59
N CYS A 49 -7.52 1.72 -12.02
CA CYS A 49 -7.94 1.63 -10.62
C CYS A 49 -8.71 0.33 -10.34
N GLY A 50 -9.71 0.04 -11.16
CA GLY A 50 -10.52 -1.17 -11.02
C GLY A 50 -9.74 -2.48 -11.24
N ALA A 51 -8.75 -2.48 -12.13
CA ALA A 51 -7.91 -3.64 -12.37
C ALA A 51 -7.03 -3.98 -11.16
N PHE A 52 -6.37 -2.98 -10.57
CA PHE A 52 -5.60 -3.14 -9.34
C PHE A 52 -6.49 -3.53 -8.15
N GLU A 53 -7.66 -2.90 -8.02
CA GLU A 53 -8.64 -3.22 -6.98
C GLU A 53 -9.06 -4.69 -7.03
N ALA A 54 -9.31 -5.23 -8.22
CA ALA A 54 -9.69 -6.63 -8.38
C ALA A 54 -8.61 -7.61 -7.89
N VAL A 55 -7.32 -7.31 -8.14
CA VAL A 55 -6.21 -8.14 -7.62
C VAL A 55 -6.09 -7.98 -6.10
N GLY A 56 -6.29 -6.77 -5.57
CA GLY A 56 -6.36 -6.55 -4.12
C GLY A 56 -7.45 -7.39 -3.46
N ASP A 57 -8.63 -7.53 -4.08
CA ASP A 57 -9.71 -8.40 -3.61
C ASP A 57 -9.35 -9.88 -3.61
N GLU A 58 -8.55 -10.34 -4.56
CA GLU A 58 -8.01 -11.70 -4.56
C GLU A 58 -7.09 -11.92 -3.34
N ARG A 59 -6.26 -10.93 -2.98
CA ARG A 59 -5.41 -10.99 -1.77
C ARG A 59 -6.23 -10.97 -0.48
N ILE A 60 -7.32 -10.21 -0.41
CA ILE A 60 -8.26 -10.26 0.73
C ILE A 60 -8.79 -11.68 0.95
N LYS A 61 -9.22 -12.36 -0.12
CA LYS A 61 -9.70 -13.75 -0.03
C LYS A 61 -8.63 -14.70 0.50
N LEU A 62 -7.38 -14.55 0.04
CA LEU A 62 -6.26 -15.35 0.55
C LEU A 62 -5.99 -15.09 2.04
N ALA A 63 -6.14 -13.84 2.49
CA ALA A 63 -6.03 -13.49 3.90
C ALA A 63 -7.14 -14.14 4.74
N GLU A 64 -8.38 -14.10 4.27
CA GLU A 64 -9.51 -14.76 4.94
C GLU A 64 -9.32 -16.27 5.03
N ASP A 65 -8.86 -16.90 3.96
CA ASP A 65 -8.52 -18.32 3.96
C ASP A 65 -7.37 -18.67 4.92
N ALA A 66 -6.38 -17.79 5.04
CA ALA A 66 -5.29 -17.95 6.02
C ALA A 66 -5.81 -17.86 7.46
N LEU A 67 -6.66 -16.87 7.75
CA LEU A 67 -7.31 -16.73 9.06
C LEU A 67 -8.15 -17.95 9.42
N ASN A 68 -8.92 -18.47 8.48
CA ASN A 68 -9.73 -19.69 8.69
C ASN A 68 -8.88 -20.92 9.03
N ARG A 69 -7.62 -20.95 8.61
CA ARG A 69 -6.64 -22.00 8.96
C ARG A 69 -5.83 -21.70 10.22
N GLY A 70 -6.01 -20.52 10.83
CA GLY A 70 -5.24 -20.06 11.98
C GLY A 70 -3.84 -19.56 11.63
N ASP A 71 -3.57 -19.26 10.35
CA ASP A 71 -2.29 -18.71 9.89
C ASP A 71 -2.33 -17.18 9.87
N GLU A 72 -2.22 -16.59 11.08
CA GLU A 72 -2.27 -15.14 11.27
C GLU A 72 -1.15 -14.40 10.52
N LEU A 73 0.05 -15.01 10.44
CA LEU A 73 1.19 -14.36 9.80
C LEU A 73 0.96 -14.22 8.30
N ALA A 74 0.54 -15.29 7.64
CA ALA A 74 0.19 -15.26 6.22
C ALA A 74 -0.97 -14.29 5.96
N ALA A 75 -1.97 -14.25 6.84
CA ALA A 75 -3.08 -13.32 6.74
C ALA A 75 -2.62 -11.86 6.77
N GLY A 76 -1.73 -11.51 7.71
CA GLY A 76 -1.13 -10.18 7.80
C GLY A 76 -0.42 -9.77 6.52
N GLU A 77 0.39 -10.67 5.95
CA GLU A 77 1.11 -10.40 4.70
C GLU A 77 0.16 -10.26 3.50
N TYR A 78 -0.88 -11.09 3.37
CA TYR A 78 -1.86 -10.94 2.30
C TYR A 78 -2.67 -9.64 2.43
N LEU A 79 -3.03 -9.22 3.65
CA LEU A 79 -3.69 -7.93 3.88
C LEU A 79 -2.77 -6.76 3.53
N ARG A 80 -1.49 -6.82 3.91
CA ARG A 80 -0.50 -5.80 3.54
C ARG A 80 -0.36 -5.70 2.02
N GLN A 81 -0.25 -6.83 1.33
CA GLN A 81 -0.23 -6.86 -0.13
C GLN A 81 -1.50 -6.27 -0.72
N ALA A 82 -2.69 -6.66 -0.25
CA ALA A 82 -3.96 -6.10 -0.71
C ALA A 82 -3.99 -4.57 -0.59
N SER A 83 -3.53 -4.04 0.54
CA SER A 83 -3.40 -2.60 0.75
C SER A 83 -2.51 -1.95 -0.30
N MET A 84 -1.40 -2.57 -0.69
CA MET A 84 -0.51 -2.04 -1.74
C MET A 84 -1.15 -2.08 -3.13
N TYR A 85 -1.96 -3.10 -3.46
CA TYR A 85 -2.72 -3.09 -4.71
C TYR A 85 -3.74 -1.95 -4.75
N PHE A 86 -4.47 -1.70 -3.66
CA PHE A 86 -5.39 -0.57 -3.57
C PHE A 86 -4.65 0.77 -3.63
N HIS A 87 -3.50 0.88 -2.95
CA HIS A 87 -2.66 2.08 -3.00
C HIS A 87 -2.24 2.40 -4.43
N PHE A 88 -1.62 1.47 -5.14
CA PHE A 88 -1.14 1.70 -6.50
C PHE A 88 -2.27 1.80 -7.53
N GLY A 89 -3.43 1.25 -7.25
CA GLY A 89 -4.64 1.45 -8.06
C GLY A 89 -5.18 2.86 -7.98
N SER A 90 -5.19 3.47 -6.81
CA SER A 90 -5.66 4.84 -6.58
C SER A 90 -4.57 5.91 -6.74
N HIS A 91 -3.29 5.49 -6.73
CA HIS A 91 -2.14 6.34 -6.80
C HIS A 91 -2.07 7.10 -8.14
N VAL A 92 -1.89 8.42 -8.08
CA VAL A 92 -1.83 9.33 -9.23
C VAL A 92 -2.93 9.13 -10.30
N TRP A 93 -3.96 8.38 -9.97
CA TRP A 93 -5.09 8.12 -10.86
C TRP A 93 -6.21 9.14 -10.58
N HIS A 94 -6.52 10.01 -11.55
CA HIS A 94 -7.43 11.13 -11.43
C HIS A 94 -8.55 11.11 -12.49
N VAL A 95 -8.94 9.92 -12.95
CA VAL A 95 -10.02 9.76 -13.93
C VAL A 95 -11.39 9.92 -13.26
N ASP A 96 -11.54 9.34 -12.06
CA ASP A 96 -12.72 9.45 -11.21
C ASP A 96 -12.29 9.65 -9.75
N GLU A 97 -12.53 10.84 -9.21
CA GLU A 97 -12.09 11.21 -7.85
C GLU A 97 -12.87 10.47 -6.76
N ASP A 98 -14.14 10.13 -6.98
CA ASP A 98 -14.94 9.38 -6.03
C ASP A 98 -14.46 7.92 -5.94
N GLU A 99 -14.17 7.29 -7.09
CA GLU A 99 -13.59 5.96 -7.13
C GLU A 99 -12.19 5.94 -6.51
N ARG A 100 -11.35 6.91 -6.85
CA ARG A 100 -10.01 7.06 -6.26
C ARG A 100 -10.06 7.19 -4.74
N ALA A 101 -10.93 8.05 -4.23
CA ALA A 101 -11.10 8.25 -2.78
C ALA A 101 -11.55 6.95 -2.10
N ARG A 102 -12.54 6.27 -2.65
CA ARG A 102 -13.06 4.99 -2.14
C ARG A 102 -11.97 3.92 -2.09
N VAL A 103 -11.15 3.80 -3.14
CA VAL A 103 -10.07 2.80 -3.18
C VAL A 103 -8.93 3.18 -2.25
N HIS A 104 -8.66 4.49 -2.07
CA HIS A 104 -7.72 4.96 -1.07
C HIS A 104 -8.18 4.63 0.36
N GLU A 105 -9.45 4.81 0.70
CA GLU A 105 -10.01 4.37 1.99
C GLU A 105 -9.79 2.87 2.22
N ARG A 106 -9.93 2.05 1.17
CA ARG A 106 -9.61 0.62 1.24
C ARG A 106 -8.14 0.35 1.52
N THR A 107 -7.22 1.16 0.98
CA THR A 107 -5.79 1.07 1.30
C THR A 107 -5.58 1.17 2.81
N VAL A 108 -6.10 2.24 3.41
CA VAL A 108 -5.94 2.55 4.83
C VAL A 108 -6.57 1.49 5.72
N GLU A 109 -7.83 1.14 5.46
CA GLU A 109 -8.56 0.15 6.28
C GLU A 109 -7.90 -1.24 6.20
N THR A 110 -7.46 -1.64 5.01
CA THR A 110 -6.83 -2.94 4.82
C THR A 110 -5.45 -2.99 5.49
N PHE A 111 -4.67 -1.90 5.41
CA PHE A 111 -3.40 -1.83 6.13
C PHE A 111 -3.60 -1.85 7.65
N ARG A 112 -4.62 -1.15 8.15
CA ARG A 112 -4.98 -1.17 9.57
C ARG A 112 -5.30 -2.60 10.04
N ARG A 113 -6.06 -3.36 9.26
CA ARG A 113 -6.34 -4.78 9.53
C ARG A 113 -5.06 -5.64 9.48
N ALA A 114 -4.19 -5.40 8.49
CA ALA A 114 -2.90 -6.09 8.39
C ALA A 114 -2.07 -5.89 9.67
N GLY A 115 -2.07 -4.68 10.21
CA GLY A 115 -1.31 -4.30 11.40
C GLY A 115 -1.57 -5.17 12.62
N GLU A 116 -2.74 -5.78 12.74
CA GLU A 116 -3.10 -6.69 13.83
C GLU A 116 -2.32 -8.02 13.77
N TYR A 117 -1.89 -8.42 12.58
CA TYR A 117 -1.26 -9.71 12.29
C TYR A 117 0.23 -9.59 11.92
N LEU A 118 0.69 -8.42 11.48
CA LEU A 118 2.10 -8.18 11.18
C LEU A 118 3.00 -8.39 12.41
N ARG A 119 4.29 -8.65 12.17
CA ARG A 119 5.30 -8.79 13.23
C ARG A 119 6.52 -7.91 12.88
N PRO A 120 6.80 -6.87 13.66
CA PRO A 120 6.00 -6.31 14.77
C PRO A 120 4.62 -5.83 14.32
N ARG A 121 3.65 -5.83 15.25
CA ARG A 121 2.31 -5.29 14.97
C ARG A 121 2.38 -3.81 14.62
N ALA A 122 1.56 -3.36 13.66
CA ALA A 122 1.38 -1.95 13.40
C ALA A 122 0.25 -1.39 14.28
N LYS A 123 0.57 -0.31 14.99
CA LYS A 123 -0.40 0.43 15.80
C LYS A 123 -0.67 1.77 15.13
N ARG A 124 -1.93 2.02 14.78
CA ARG A 124 -2.34 3.36 14.36
C ARG A 124 -2.19 4.33 15.54
N ILE A 125 -1.59 5.46 15.27
CA ILE A 125 -1.53 6.61 16.18
C ILE A 125 -2.09 7.85 15.48
N GLU A 126 -2.52 8.82 16.27
CA GLU A 126 -3.02 10.10 15.81
C GLU A 126 -2.38 11.20 16.68
N ALA A 127 -1.70 12.12 16.04
CA ALA A 127 -1.08 13.26 16.69
C ALA A 127 -1.86 14.53 16.32
N PRO A 128 -2.39 15.30 17.31
CA PRO A 128 -3.04 16.57 17.03
C PRO A 128 -2.01 17.61 16.57
N TYR A 129 -2.33 18.33 15.51
CA TYR A 129 -1.53 19.44 15.01
C TYR A 129 -2.44 20.57 14.52
N GLU A 130 -2.50 21.68 15.27
CA GLU A 130 -3.45 22.77 15.03
C GLU A 130 -4.90 22.27 14.98
N GLU A 131 -5.61 22.52 13.86
CA GLU A 131 -6.95 21.99 13.59
C GLU A 131 -6.96 20.60 12.91
N PHE A 132 -5.80 20.03 12.65
CA PHE A 132 -5.65 18.76 11.95
C PHE A 132 -5.25 17.63 12.90
N THR A 133 -5.41 16.42 12.42
CA THR A 133 -4.84 15.22 13.03
C THR A 133 -3.87 14.58 12.05
N VAL A 134 -2.65 14.31 12.49
CA VAL A 134 -1.64 13.61 11.71
C VAL A 134 -1.73 12.12 12.01
N PRO A 135 -2.21 11.31 11.06
CA PRO A 135 -2.27 9.86 11.25
C PRO A 135 -0.91 9.22 11.03
N GLY A 136 -0.62 8.18 11.79
CA GLY A 136 0.63 7.43 11.66
C GLY A 136 0.48 5.95 11.97
N ASN A 137 1.39 5.16 11.44
CA ASN A 137 1.56 3.74 11.71
C ASN A 137 2.86 3.54 12.49
N LEU A 138 2.73 3.15 13.77
CA LEU A 138 3.86 2.86 14.66
C LEU A 138 4.08 1.35 14.71
N ARG A 139 5.31 0.91 14.46
CA ARG A 139 5.75 -0.48 14.64
C ARG A 139 7.00 -0.51 15.51
N VAL A 140 6.94 -1.30 16.57
CA VAL A 140 8.03 -1.41 17.56
C VAL A 140 8.49 -2.87 17.61
N PRO A 141 9.75 -3.18 17.27
CA PRO A 141 10.27 -4.53 17.36
C PRO A 141 10.24 -5.02 18.82
N ASP A 142 10.05 -6.33 19.01
CA ASP A 142 10.07 -6.92 20.33
C ASP A 142 11.44 -6.69 21.01
N ALA A 143 11.43 -6.38 22.30
CA ALA A 143 12.64 -6.14 23.08
C ALA A 143 13.64 -7.31 23.02
N SER A 144 13.14 -8.54 22.82
CA SER A 144 13.96 -9.75 22.63
C SER A 144 14.75 -9.74 21.31
N SER A 145 14.22 -9.09 20.26
CA SER A 145 14.87 -9.00 18.95
C SER A 145 15.96 -7.93 18.93
N ALA A 146 15.79 -6.86 19.73
CA ALA A 146 16.68 -5.72 19.76
C ALA A 146 17.72 -5.78 20.90
N GLY A 147 17.49 -6.62 21.95
CA GLY A 147 18.31 -6.67 23.15
C GLY A 147 18.33 -5.34 23.94
N ARG A 148 17.34 -4.45 23.72
CA ARG A 148 17.25 -3.11 24.31
C ARG A 148 15.85 -2.89 24.87
N GLU A 149 15.76 -2.22 26.02
CA GLU A 149 14.48 -1.81 26.60
C GLU A 149 13.83 -0.65 25.81
N ASP A 150 14.67 0.21 25.17
CA ASP A 150 14.23 1.34 24.38
C ASP A 150 14.74 1.20 22.95
N SER A 151 13.83 1.10 21.99
CA SER A 151 14.15 1.14 20.56
C SER A 151 14.13 2.58 20.05
N PRO A 152 15.22 3.08 19.43
CA PRO A 152 15.16 4.35 18.74
C PRO A 152 14.09 4.32 17.63
N VAL A 153 13.40 5.44 17.44
CA VAL A 153 12.31 5.55 16.46
C VAL A 153 12.81 6.26 15.21
N VAL A 154 12.61 5.67 14.06
CA VAL A 154 12.77 6.32 12.75
C VAL A 154 11.42 6.88 12.33
N VAL A 155 11.31 8.21 12.24
CA VAL A 155 10.12 8.86 11.70
C VAL A 155 10.27 8.93 10.18
N MET A 156 9.30 8.38 9.46
CA MET A 156 9.28 8.30 8.00
C MET A 156 8.15 9.18 7.45
N LEU A 157 8.50 10.02 6.50
CA LEU A 157 7.56 10.89 5.79
C LEU A 157 7.50 10.46 4.33
N PRO A 158 6.32 10.26 3.75
CA PRO A 158 6.20 9.89 2.34
C PRO A 158 6.59 11.08 1.44
N GLY A 159 6.96 10.74 0.20
CA GLY A 159 7.14 11.72 -0.86
C GLY A 159 5.83 12.30 -1.36
N LEU A 160 5.90 13.13 -2.42
CA LEU A 160 4.75 13.81 -3.01
C LEU A 160 3.65 12.83 -3.46
N ASP A 161 4.05 11.68 -3.95
CA ASP A 161 3.23 10.67 -4.59
C ASP A 161 3.18 9.36 -3.81
N SER A 162 3.17 9.42 -2.48
CA SER A 162 3.15 8.25 -1.59
C SER A 162 2.32 8.52 -0.35
N THR A 163 2.02 7.47 0.42
CA THR A 163 1.38 7.55 1.72
C THR A 163 2.14 6.71 2.75
N LYS A 164 1.79 6.85 4.01
CA LYS A 164 2.43 6.12 5.13
C LYS A 164 2.38 4.59 4.98
N GLU A 165 1.36 4.05 4.29
CA GLU A 165 1.22 2.61 4.06
C GLU A 165 2.34 2.06 3.18
N GLU A 166 2.73 2.82 2.13
CA GLU A 166 3.81 2.43 1.22
C GLU A 166 5.16 2.36 1.94
N LEU A 167 5.38 3.20 2.96
CA LEU A 167 6.62 3.22 3.71
C LEU A 167 6.88 1.93 4.50
N SER A 168 5.87 1.07 4.64
CA SER A 168 6.03 -0.26 5.25
C SER A 168 7.04 -1.17 4.54
N ALA A 169 7.40 -0.86 3.29
CA ALA A 169 8.45 -1.57 2.57
C ALA A 169 9.84 -1.46 3.22
N TYR A 170 10.06 -0.43 4.04
CA TYR A 170 11.34 -0.22 4.74
C TYR A 170 11.36 -0.78 6.16
N ASP A 171 10.22 -1.22 6.68
CA ASP A 171 10.06 -1.61 8.08
C ASP A 171 10.98 -2.76 8.49
N ASP A 172 11.02 -3.84 7.72
CA ASP A 172 11.74 -5.05 8.08
C ASP A 172 13.25 -4.77 8.20
N GLU A 173 13.82 -4.00 7.28
CA GLU A 173 15.22 -3.58 7.29
C GLU A 173 15.58 -2.76 8.54
N LEU A 174 14.66 -1.94 9.04
CA LEU A 174 14.85 -1.12 10.23
C LEU A 174 14.63 -1.94 11.50
N HIS A 175 13.60 -2.81 11.52
CA HIS A 175 13.32 -3.68 12.64
C HIS A 175 14.43 -4.68 12.92
N ASP A 176 15.04 -5.26 11.88
CA ASP A 176 16.21 -6.15 12.00
C ASP A 176 17.41 -5.47 12.65
N ARG A 177 17.45 -4.13 12.60
CA ARG A 177 18.46 -3.32 13.29
C ARG A 177 18.04 -2.83 14.67
N GLY A 178 16.89 -3.28 15.15
CA GLY A 178 16.34 -2.91 16.45
C GLY A 178 15.75 -1.49 16.50
N LEU A 179 15.40 -0.92 15.34
CA LEU A 179 14.79 0.40 15.25
C LEU A 179 13.27 0.26 15.16
N ALA A 180 12.54 1.07 15.91
CA ALA A 180 11.11 1.25 15.70
C ALA A 180 10.86 2.18 14.50
N THR A 181 9.72 2.01 13.83
CA THR A 181 9.29 2.84 12.71
C THR A 181 8.01 3.57 13.03
N LEU A 182 7.94 4.83 12.61
CA LEU A 182 6.74 5.66 12.66
C LEU A 182 6.56 6.32 11.29
N ALA A 183 5.72 5.72 10.45
CA ALA A 183 5.33 6.29 9.19
C ALA A 183 4.11 7.21 9.39
N VAL A 184 4.17 8.47 8.92
CA VAL A 184 3.10 9.46 9.09
C VAL A 184 2.77 10.13 7.77
N ASP A 185 1.48 10.44 7.57
CA ASP A 185 1.06 11.31 6.46
C ASP A 185 1.15 12.77 6.89
N GLY A 186 1.66 13.62 6.00
CA GLY A 186 1.64 15.06 6.19
C GLY A 186 0.28 15.67 5.88
N ALA A 187 0.09 16.94 6.27
CA ALA A 187 -1.14 17.67 5.94
C ALA A 187 -1.35 17.71 4.42
N GLY A 188 -2.51 17.22 3.95
CA GLY A 188 -2.85 17.13 2.53
C GLY A 188 -2.29 15.89 1.81
N GLN A 189 -1.74 14.91 2.54
CA GLN A 189 -1.34 13.61 2.02
C GLN A 189 -2.17 12.50 2.68
N GLY A 190 -2.43 11.42 1.94
CA GLY A 190 -3.08 10.23 2.45
C GLY A 190 -4.47 10.52 3.03
N GLU A 191 -4.64 10.26 4.32
CA GLU A 191 -5.89 10.47 5.05
C GLU A 191 -6.15 11.94 5.37
#